data_aec41da1afd3214151f3521fdefd11ad
#
_entry.id   aec41da1afd3214151f3521fdefd11ad
#
_cell.length_a   1.000
_cell.length_b   1.000
_cell.length_c   1.000
_cell.angle_alpha   90.00
_cell.angle_beta   90.00
_cell.angle_gamma   90.00
#
_symmetry.space_group_name_H-M   'P 1'
#
loop_
_entity.id
_entity.type
_entity.pdbx_description
1 polymer ?
#
loop_
_entity_poly.entity_id
_entity_poly.type
_entity_poly.pdbx_seq_one_letter_code
_entity_poly.pdbx_strand_id
1 'polypeptide(L)'
;MRLIYQRYRNMLIQEPTDRQILPDADECKTANPNGILYLPSPAVIGARLALTCLNNEVFAAALDNASGAQAATLMAMRSACDSAAESAARLETTINRRRQADVTASVIEIASGNLQQGE
;
A
#
# COMPACT_ATOMS: atom_id res chain seq x y z
N MET A 1 17.96 3.66 -22.21
CA MET A 1 17.23 4.36 -21.14
C MET A 1 16.59 3.31 -20.27
N ARG A 2 16.78 3.38 -18.93
CA ARG A 2 16.20 2.43 -17.97
C ARG A 2 15.24 3.19 -17.08
N LEU A 3 14.12 2.57 -16.76
CA LEU A 3 13.08 3.10 -15.87
C LEU A 3 12.98 2.18 -14.66
N ILE A 4 13.18 2.76 -13.47
CA ILE A 4 13.03 2.05 -12.20
C ILE A 4 11.78 2.60 -11.54
N TYR A 5 10.80 1.75 -11.30
CA TYR A 5 9.53 2.12 -10.68
C TYR A 5 8.94 0.97 -9.89
N GLN A 6 7.96 1.28 -9.06
CA GLN A 6 7.24 0.28 -8.27
C GLN A 6 6.02 -0.21 -9.04
N ARG A 7 6.08 -1.44 -9.53
CA ARG A 7 4.97 -2.05 -10.26
C ARG A 7 3.88 -2.50 -9.30
N TYR A 8 2.67 -2.04 -9.56
CA TYR A 8 1.49 -2.45 -8.82
C TYR A 8 0.97 -3.79 -9.35
N ARG A 9 0.97 -4.85 -8.52
CA ARG A 9 0.33 -6.14 -8.84
C ARG A 9 -1.00 -6.30 -8.14
N ASN A 10 -1.02 -6.00 -6.84
CA ASN A 10 -2.23 -6.02 -6.02
C ASN A 10 -2.01 -5.14 -4.78
N MET A 11 -3.03 -5.02 -3.91
CA MET A 11 -2.95 -4.21 -2.69
C MET A 11 -1.83 -4.62 -1.73
N LEU A 12 -1.41 -5.88 -1.75
CA LEU A 12 -0.42 -6.45 -0.82
C LEU A 12 0.97 -6.53 -1.41
N ILE A 13 1.08 -6.66 -2.75
CA ILE A 13 2.34 -6.94 -3.43
C ILE A 13 2.66 -5.81 -4.39
N GLN A 14 3.77 -5.16 -4.11
CA GLN A 14 4.36 -4.11 -4.93
C GLN A 14 5.83 -4.50 -5.15
N GLU A 15 6.23 -4.61 -6.40
CA GLU A 15 7.58 -5.05 -6.75
C GLU A 15 8.36 -3.92 -7.41
N PRO A 16 9.57 -3.62 -6.92
CA PRO A 16 10.47 -2.73 -7.63
C PRO A 16 10.88 -3.39 -8.94
N THR A 17 10.56 -2.73 -10.04
CA THR A 17 10.84 -3.24 -11.40
C THR A 17 11.80 -2.30 -12.09
N ASP A 18 12.84 -2.87 -12.70
CA ASP A 18 13.79 -2.19 -13.57
C ASP A 18 13.50 -2.63 -15.00
N ARG A 19 13.06 -1.69 -15.83
CA ARG A 19 12.74 -1.95 -17.23
C ARG A 19 13.59 -1.09 -18.15
N GLN A 20 14.24 -1.73 -19.09
CA GLN A 20 14.94 -1.03 -20.15
C GLN A 20 13.95 -0.65 -21.26
N ILE A 21 13.82 0.66 -21.54
CA ILE A 21 12.90 1.17 -22.54
C ILE A 21 13.59 1.31 -23.91
N LEU A 22 14.87 1.68 -23.92
CA LEU A 22 15.64 1.87 -25.15
C LEU A 22 17.11 1.46 -24.94
N PRO A 23 17.73 0.71 -25.88
CA PRO A 23 17.13 0.02 -27.01
C PRO A 23 16.34 -1.22 -26.57
N ASP A 24 15.22 -1.50 -27.22
CA ASP A 24 14.49 -2.76 -27.04
C ASP A 24 15.07 -3.77 -28.04
N ALA A 25 15.93 -4.64 -27.57
CA ALA A 25 16.67 -5.56 -28.43
C ALA A 25 15.83 -6.78 -28.86
N ASP A 26 14.72 -7.04 -28.18
CA ASP A 26 13.95 -8.26 -28.40
C ASP A 26 12.83 -8.11 -29.43
N GLU A 27 12.29 -6.91 -29.64
CA GLU A 27 11.21 -6.69 -30.60
C GLU A 27 11.66 -6.45 -32.04
N CYS A 28 12.96 -6.23 -32.31
CA CYS A 28 13.47 -6.02 -33.65
C CYS A 28 13.54 -7.29 -34.53
N LYS A 29 13.21 -8.46 -34.01
CA LYS A 29 13.38 -9.74 -34.72
C LYS A 29 12.22 -10.18 -35.59
N THR A 30 11.11 -9.47 -35.60
CA THR A 30 9.92 -9.84 -36.38
C THR A 30 9.49 -8.79 -37.40
N ALA A 31 10.44 -8.10 -38.02
CA ALA A 31 10.13 -7.31 -39.21
C ALA A 31 9.91 -8.24 -40.39
N ASN A 32 8.65 -8.60 -40.62
CA ASN A 32 8.25 -9.24 -41.85
C ASN A 32 8.10 -8.13 -42.92
N PRO A 33 9.04 -7.97 -43.89
CA PRO A 33 9.05 -6.81 -44.78
C PRO A 33 7.96 -6.86 -45.86
N ASN A 34 7.18 -7.90 -45.93
CA ASN A 34 6.28 -8.15 -47.03
C ASN A 34 4.84 -7.67 -46.71
N GLY A 35 4.43 -6.57 -47.29
CA GLY A 35 3.04 -6.20 -47.45
C GLY A 35 2.53 -4.99 -46.66
N ILE A 36 3.34 -4.30 -45.90
CA ILE A 36 2.91 -3.09 -45.17
C ILE A 36 3.33 -1.84 -45.95
N LEU A 37 2.34 -1.05 -46.37
CA LEU A 37 2.54 0.25 -47.00
C LEU A 37 2.69 1.33 -45.92
N TYR A 38 3.86 1.95 -45.85
CA TYR A 38 4.13 3.05 -44.92
C TYR A 38 3.94 4.41 -45.61
N LEU A 39 3.01 5.23 -45.09
CA LEU A 39 2.77 6.58 -45.59
C LEU A 39 2.91 7.59 -44.42
N PRO A 40 3.75 8.64 -44.53
CA PRO A 40 4.54 9.06 -45.68
C PRO A 40 5.85 8.33 -45.86
N SER A 41 6.54 7.87 -44.78
CA SER A 41 7.75 7.05 -44.85
C SER A 41 7.97 6.27 -43.55
N PRO A 42 8.69 5.10 -43.62
CA PRO A 42 8.98 4.29 -42.45
C PRO A 42 9.74 5.05 -41.35
N ALA A 43 10.68 5.91 -41.73
CA ALA A 43 11.49 6.68 -40.80
C ALA A 43 10.69 7.70 -39.98
N VAL A 44 9.76 8.40 -40.62
CA VAL A 44 8.89 9.39 -39.95
C VAL A 44 7.92 8.70 -39.01
N ILE A 45 7.35 7.57 -39.42
CA ILE A 45 6.45 6.78 -38.59
C ILE A 45 7.19 6.20 -37.40
N GLY A 46 8.38 5.62 -37.62
CA GLY A 46 9.23 5.04 -36.58
C GLY A 46 9.62 6.06 -35.51
N ALA A 47 10.04 7.25 -35.90
CA ALA A 47 10.37 8.32 -34.96
C ALA A 47 9.15 8.74 -34.10
N ARG A 48 7.98 8.85 -34.69
CA ARG A 48 6.73 9.20 -33.97
C ARG A 48 6.27 8.08 -33.05
N LEU A 49 6.33 6.84 -33.49
CA LEU A 49 6.00 5.67 -32.67
C LEU A 49 6.95 5.55 -31.47
N ALA A 50 8.24 5.71 -31.67
CA ALA A 50 9.22 5.64 -30.59
C ALA A 50 8.93 6.67 -29.48
N LEU A 51 8.60 7.91 -29.87
CA LEU A 51 8.22 8.95 -28.91
C LEU A 51 6.91 8.61 -28.18
N THR A 52 5.92 8.10 -28.90
CA THR A 52 4.62 7.70 -28.32
C THR A 52 4.79 6.52 -27.35
N CYS A 53 5.57 5.51 -27.72
CA CYS A 53 5.87 4.37 -26.86
C CYS A 53 6.60 4.83 -25.58
N LEU A 54 7.60 5.70 -25.71
CA LEU A 54 8.31 6.24 -24.56
C LEU A 54 7.37 6.99 -23.60
N ASN A 55 6.51 7.85 -24.13
CA ASN A 55 5.53 8.59 -23.31
C ASN A 55 4.56 7.63 -22.60
N ASN A 56 4.06 6.62 -23.31
CA ASN A 56 3.15 5.63 -22.75
C ASN A 56 3.81 4.80 -21.63
N GLU A 57 5.06 4.38 -21.80
CA GLU A 57 5.80 3.63 -20.78
C GLU A 57 6.05 4.47 -19.52
N VAL A 58 6.45 5.72 -19.68
CA VAL A 58 6.65 6.63 -18.56
C VAL A 58 5.33 6.90 -17.84
N PHE A 59 4.25 7.11 -18.60
CA PHE A 59 2.94 7.35 -18.03
C PHE A 59 2.39 6.12 -17.29
N ALA A 60 2.52 4.94 -17.87
CA ALA A 60 2.14 3.68 -17.22
C ALA A 60 2.90 3.45 -15.91
N ALA A 61 4.21 3.67 -15.91
CA ALA A 61 5.03 3.56 -14.70
C ALA A 61 4.65 4.58 -13.61
N ALA A 62 4.29 5.80 -14.01
CA ALA A 62 3.80 6.82 -13.07
C ALA A 62 2.47 6.42 -12.42
N LEU A 63 1.54 5.86 -13.23
CA LEU A 63 0.26 5.34 -12.73
C LEU A 63 0.46 4.15 -11.79
N ASP A 64 1.31 3.20 -12.14
CA ASP A 64 1.63 2.04 -11.29
C ASP A 64 2.21 2.50 -9.95
N ASN A 65 3.15 3.44 -9.96
CA ASN A 65 3.75 3.98 -8.75
C ASN A 65 2.72 4.74 -7.88
N ALA A 66 1.87 5.56 -8.48
CA ALA A 66 0.81 6.27 -7.76
C ALA A 66 -0.22 5.30 -7.14
N SER A 67 -0.64 4.28 -7.91
CA SER A 67 -1.56 3.25 -7.43
C SER A 67 -0.95 2.44 -6.28
N GLY A 68 0.32 2.08 -6.39
CA GLY A 68 1.07 1.39 -5.35
C GLY A 68 1.16 2.22 -4.06
N ALA A 69 1.48 3.50 -4.15
CA ALA A 69 1.54 4.39 -2.99
C ALA A 69 0.18 4.51 -2.27
N GLN A 70 -0.92 4.63 -3.02
CA GLN A 70 -2.27 4.67 -2.45
C GLN A 70 -2.66 3.35 -1.79
N ALA A 71 -2.33 2.22 -2.41
CA ALA A 71 -2.57 0.89 -1.85
C ALA A 71 -1.79 0.68 -0.54
N ALA A 72 -0.52 1.06 -0.51
CA ALA A 72 0.30 0.97 0.69
C ALA A 72 -0.26 1.84 1.83
N THR A 73 -0.70 3.06 1.53
CA THR A 73 -1.33 3.96 2.51
C THR A 73 -2.62 3.35 3.06
N LEU A 74 -3.46 2.80 2.20
CA LEU A 74 -4.72 2.16 2.60
C LEU A 74 -4.48 0.95 3.51
N MET A 75 -3.51 0.12 3.19
CA MET A 75 -3.14 -1.03 4.02
C MET A 75 -2.56 -0.61 5.38
N ALA A 76 -1.71 0.42 5.39
CA ALA A 76 -1.17 0.96 6.63
C ALA A 76 -2.27 1.56 7.53
N MET A 77 -3.21 2.31 6.96
CA MET A 77 -4.34 2.85 7.70
C MET A 77 -5.25 1.76 8.26
N ARG A 78 -5.50 0.70 7.48
CA ARG A 78 -6.30 -0.44 7.94
C ARG A 78 -5.63 -1.15 9.11
N SER A 79 -4.34 -1.44 9.01
CA SER A 79 -3.56 -2.02 10.11
C SER A 79 -3.55 -1.12 11.35
N ALA A 80 -3.43 0.19 11.16
CA ALA A 80 -3.51 1.15 12.27
C ALA A 80 -4.88 1.15 12.95
N CYS A 81 -5.98 1.09 12.19
CA CYS A 81 -7.33 0.98 12.73
C CYS A 81 -7.52 -0.31 13.54
N ASP A 82 -7.05 -1.45 13.03
CA ASP A 82 -7.13 -2.73 13.72
C ASP A 82 -6.34 -2.69 15.05
N SER A 83 -5.13 -2.13 15.03
CA SER A 83 -4.29 -1.96 16.23
C SER A 83 -4.92 -0.99 17.24
N ALA A 84 -5.57 0.07 16.77
CA ALA A 84 -6.28 1.01 17.64
C ALA A 84 -7.49 0.36 18.29
N ALA A 85 -8.27 -0.43 17.56
CA ALA A 85 -9.40 -1.18 18.08
C ALA A 85 -8.98 -2.20 19.16
N GLU A 86 -7.89 -2.92 18.91
CA GLU A 86 -7.33 -3.84 19.90
C GLU A 86 -6.86 -3.10 21.17
N SER A 87 -6.20 -1.96 21.02
CA SER A 87 -5.74 -1.12 22.13
C SER A 87 -6.92 -0.59 22.95
N ALA A 88 -8.01 -0.17 22.30
CA ALA A 88 -9.23 0.27 22.97
C ALA A 88 -9.85 -0.86 23.81
N ALA A 89 -9.96 -2.06 23.24
CA ALA A 89 -10.50 -3.22 23.97
C ALA A 89 -9.64 -3.61 25.19
N ARG A 90 -8.31 -3.53 25.07
CA ARG A 90 -7.38 -3.76 26.20
C ARG A 90 -7.55 -2.71 27.31
N LEU A 91 -7.71 -1.45 26.92
CA LEU A 91 -7.93 -0.35 27.87
C LEU A 91 -9.27 -0.53 28.59
N GLU A 92 -10.34 -0.87 27.91
CA GLU A 92 -11.65 -1.15 28.49
C GLU A 92 -11.58 -2.27 29.53
N THR A 93 -10.89 -3.35 29.21
CA THR A 93 -10.66 -4.45 30.16
C THR A 93 -9.89 -3.98 31.40
N THR A 94 -8.88 -3.13 31.21
CA THR A 94 -8.07 -2.58 32.29
C THR A 94 -8.88 -1.65 33.19
N ILE A 95 -9.72 -0.80 32.60
CA ILE A 95 -10.63 0.10 33.33
C ILE A 95 -11.62 -0.71 34.16
N ASN A 96 -12.25 -1.73 33.58
CA ASN A 96 -13.20 -2.58 34.29
C ASN A 96 -12.54 -3.32 35.45
N ARG A 97 -11.31 -3.83 35.27
CA ARG A 97 -10.53 -4.47 36.32
C ARG A 97 -10.20 -3.48 37.48
N ARG A 98 -9.80 -2.25 37.14
CA ARG A 98 -9.56 -1.21 38.15
C ARG A 98 -10.81 -0.85 38.89
N ARG A 99 -11.90 -0.63 38.18
CA ARG A 99 -13.19 -0.32 38.80
C ARG A 99 -13.65 -1.43 39.79
N GLN A 100 -13.49 -2.69 39.43
CA GLN A 100 -13.78 -3.82 40.31
C GLN A 100 -12.88 -3.83 41.55
N ALA A 101 -11.59 -3.55 41.39
CA ALA A 101 -10.64 -3.46 42.51
C ALA A 101 -11.00 -2.31 43.47
N ASP A 102 -11.36 -1.14 42.93
CA ASP A 102 -11.72 0.02 43.72
C ASP A 102 -13.04 -0.24 44.49
N VAL A 103 -14.04 -0.87 43.89
CA VAL A 103 -15.26 -1.27 44.54
C VAL A 103 -14.98 -2.29 45.63
N THR A 104 -14.14 -3.28 45.38
CA THR A 104 -13.78 -4.30 46.38
C THR A 104 -13.05 -3.67 47.58
N ALA A 105 -12.11 -2.75 47.32
CA ALA A 105 -11.42 -2.02 48.39
C ALA A 105 -12.38 -1.21 49.25
N SER A 106 -13.32 -0.49 48.63
CA SER A 106 -14.32 0.29 49.34
C SER A 106 -15.24 -0.59 50.21
N VAL A 107 -15.63 -1.76 49.70
CA VAL A 107 -16.46 -2.72 50.49
C VAL A 107 -15.68 -3.26 51.70
N ILE A 108 -14.39 -3.58 51.52
CA ILE A 108 -13.53 -4.04 52.64
C ILE A 108 -13.36 -2.94 53.69
N GLU A 109 -13.16 -1.70 53.26
CA GLU A 109 -13.01 -0.55 54.17
C GLU A 109 -14.31 -0.33 55.02
N ILE A 110 -15.48 -0.38 54.40
CA ILE A 110 -16.78 -0.28 55.09
C ILE A 110 -16.96 -1.45 56.07
N ALA A 111 -16.66 -2.67 55.65
CA ALA A 111 -16.76 -3.86 56.49
C ALA A 111 -15.82 -3.80 57.69
N SER A 112 -14.59 -3.36 57.55
CA SER A 112 -13.63 -3.20 58.65
C SER A 112 -13.98 -2.06 59.56
N GLY A 113 -14.54 -0.95 59.07
CA GLY A 113 -15.00 0.17 59.88
C GLY A 113 -16.20 -0.20 60.77
N ASN A 114 -17.11 -1.04 60.30
CA ASN A 114 -18.24 -1.54 61.12
C ASN A 114 -17.84 -2.50 62.23
N LEU A 115 -16.75 -3.25 62.07
CA LEU A 115 -16.23 -4.14 63.08
C LEU A 115 -15.56 -3.38 64.24
N GLN A 116 -15.07 -2.17 64.04
CA GLN A 116 -14.48 -1.33 65.09
C GLN A 116 -15.51 -0.53 65.90
N GLN A 117 -16.73 -0.37 65.43
CA GLN A 117 -17.81 0.32 66.17
C GLN A 117 -18.67 -0.61 66.99
N GLY A 118 -18.42 -1.91 66.98
CA GLY A 118 -19.18 -2.94 67.70
C GLY A 118 -18.57 -3.41 69.06
N GLU A 119 -17.47 -2.76 69.49
CA GLU A 119 -16.95 -2.88 70.88
C GLU A 119 -17.27 -1.59 71.61
#